data_b845f0d4388280e53ca3769a520b4aa7
#
_entry.id   b845f0d4388280e53ca3769a520b4aa7
#
_cell.length_a   1.000
_cell.length_b   1.000
_cell.length_c   1.000
_cell.angle_alpha   90.00
_cell.angle_beta   90.00
_cell.angle_gamma   90.00
#
_symmetry.space_group_name_H-M   'P 1'
#
loop_
_entity.id
_entity.type
_entity.pdbx_description
1 polymer ?
#
loop_
_entity_poly.entity_id
_entity_poly.type
_entity_poly.pdbx_seq_one_letter_code
_entity_poly.pdbx_strand_id
1 'polypeptide(L)'
;CDEIRKAGYTPILYMNLNWYNNFVDWNVLEGSGLDVWIASYGDTILAPSASKYKYTIWQCTAGDEVSGMISTKKLISGVPKENNVDLNFGYVDYTTKVVPRWNSQEGYTPAKQPLYSDPKLHKNGWTTVKGRKYYYTNDKKAKGWLEIDGKYYCFSSVDGHLYKAS
;
A
#
# COMPACT_ATOMS: atom_id res chain seq x y z
N CYS A 1 -3.74 -1.56 23.07
CA CYS A 1 -2.83 -1.98 21.99
C CYS A 1 -2.11 -3.29 22.31
N ASP A 2 -1.78 -3.54 23.60
CA ASP A 2 -1.06 -4.76 23.97
C ASP A 2 -1.88 -6.04 23.74
N GLU A 3 -3.18 -6.01 23.98
CA GLU A 3 -4.07 -7.13 23.66
C GLU A 3 -4.13 -7.42 22.14
N ILE A 4 -4.09 -6.37 21.32
CA ILE A 4 -4.03 -6.49 19.87
C ILE A 4 -2.69 -7.14 19.45
N ARG A 5 -1.56 -6.71 20.07
CA ARG A 5 -0.25 -7.33 19.83
C ARG A 5 -0.19 -8.77 20.29
N LYS A 6 -0.75 -9.09 21.47
CA LYS A 6 -0.82 -10.47 22.00
C LYS A 6 -1.62 -11.36 21.05
N ALA A 7 -2.67 -10.84 20.44
CA ALA A 7 -3.44 -11.54 19.41
C ALA A 7 -2.71 -11.69 18.07
N GLY A 8 -1.51 -11.09 17.95
CA GLY A 8 -0.66 -11.20 16.75
C GLY A 8 -0.89 -10.16 15.68
N TYR A 9 -1.66 -9.12 15.96
CA TYR A 9 -1.88 -8.01 15.04
C TYR A 9 -0.93 -6.84 15.32
N THR A 10 -0.69 -6.03 14.30
CA THR A 10 0.07 -4.78 14.43
C THR A 10 -0.90 -3.61 14.64
N PRO A 11 -0.98 -3.05 15.83
CA PRO A 11 -1.85 -1.91 16.08
C PRO A 11 -1.26 -0.64 15.47
N ILE A 12 -2.11 0.12 14.78
CA ILE A 12 -1.80 1.45 14.22
C ILE A 12 -2.84 2.41 14.77
N LEU A 13 -2.42 3.58 15.24
CA LEU A 13 -3.31 4.59 15.77
C LEU A 13 -3.76 5.55 14.67
N TYR A 14 -5.04 5.46 14.29
CA TYR A 14 -5.66 6.35 13.31
C TYR A 14 -6.27 7.57 13.99
N MET A 15 -5.96 8.77 13.47
CA MET A 15 -6.51 10.02 13.97
C MET A 15 -6.42 11.15 12.95
N ASN A 16 -7.22 12.20 13.13
CA ASN A 16 -7.05 13.47 12.43
C ASN A 16 -6.11 14.44 13.18
N LEU A 17 -5.78 15.57 12.54
CA LEU A 17 -4.88 16.58 13.13
C LEU A 17 -5.42 17.20 14.43
N ASN A 18 -6.73 17.32 14.58
CA ASN A 18 -7.32 17.86 15.82
C ASN A 18 -7.07 16.92 17.00
N TRP A 19 -7.28 15.62 16.81
CA TRP A 19 -6.97 14.62 17.83
C TRP A 19 -5.47 14.56 18.12
N TYR A 20 -4.66 14.61 17.09
CA TYR A 20 -3.20 14.63 17.22
C TYR A 20 -2.72 15.77 18.11
N ASN A 21 -3.25 16.99 17.90
CA ASN A 21 -2.78 18.19 18.62
C ASN A 21 -3.38 18.34 20.02
N ASN A 22 -4.61 17.82 20.27
CA ASN A 22 -5.36 18.24 21.45
C ASN A 22 -5.72 17.09 22.42
N PHE A 23 -5.67 15.83 21.97
CA PHE A 23 -6.19 14.71 22.77
C PHE A 23 -5.20 13.57 22.97
N VAL A 24 -4.06 13.58 22.31
CA VAL A 24 -3.05 12.53 22.42
C VAL A 24 -1.98 12.94 23.42
N ASP A 25 -1.73 12.08 24.41
CA ASP A 25 -0.54 12.20 25.26
C ASP A 25 0.67 11.62 24.51
N TRP A 26 1.49 12.50 23.99
CA TRP A 26 2.66 12.15 23.19
C TRP A 26 3.73 11.42 23.97
N ASN A 27 3.86 11.67 25.29
CA ASN A 27 4.84 10.97 26.13
C ASN A 27 4.47 9.48 26.21
N VAL A 28 3.18 9.18 26.29
CA VAL A 28 2.68 7.80 26.29
C VAL A 28 2.81 7.16 24.89
N LEU A 29 2.47 7.92 23.85
CA LEU A 29 2.49 7.40 22.49
C LEU A 29 3.91 7.09 22.00
N GLU A 30 4.89 7.97 22.22
CA GLU A 30 6.28 7.76 21.81
C GLU A 30 6.87 6.50 22.45
N GLY A 31 6.57 6.25 23.73
CA GLY A 31 7.00 5.04 24.42
C GLY A 31 6.28 3.75 24.00
N SER A 32 5.15 3.87 23.31
CA SER A 32 4.29 2.72 22.96
C SER A 32 4.77 1.90 21.76
N GLY A 33 5.64 2.47 20.91
CA GLY A 33 6.05 1.87 19.64
C GLY A 33 4.92 1.71 18.63
N LEU A 34 3.84 2.51 18.76
CA LEU A 34 2.74 2.55 17.81
C LEU A 34 3.09 3.41 16.60
N ASP A 35 2.72 2.93 15.43
CA ASP A 35 2.68 3.75 14.23
C ASP A 35 1.43 4.63 14.24
N VAL A 36 1.51 5.77 13.55
CA VAL A 36 0.39 6.71 13.42
C VAL A 36 -0.08 6.77 11.98
N TRP A 37 -1.36 6.64 11.80
CA TRP A 37 -2.06 6.88 10.54
C TRP A 37 -2.85 8.17 10.67
N ILE A 38 -2.34 9.23 10.03
CA ILE A 38 -2.93 10.56 10.16
C ILE A 38 -3.89 10.87 9.01
N ALA A 39 -5.08 11.36 9.34
CA ALA A 39 -6.03 11.90 8.36
C ALA A 39 -5.89 13.43 8.31
N SER A 40 -5.54 13.94 7.14
CA SER A 40 -5.44 15.39 6.88
C SER A 40 -5.79 15.65 5.42
N TYR A 41 -6.92 16.28 5.21
CA TYR A 41 -7.52 16.52 3.91
C TYR A 41 -7.37 17.97 3.50
N GLY A 42 -7.38 18.22 2.19
CA GLY A 42 -7.37 19.55 1.61
C GLY A 42 -7.79 19.52 0.15
N ASP A 43 -7.86 20.66 -0.46
CA ASP A 43 -8.10 20.87 -1.90
C ASP A 43 -6.88 20.50 -2.76
N THR A 44 -5.74 20.35 -2.12
CA THR A 44 -4.48 19.94 -2.73
C THR A 44 -3.88 18.77 -1.96
N ILE A 45 -3.12 17.90 -2.66
CA ILE A 45 -2.39 16.80 -2.03
C ILE A 45 -1.10 17.37 -1.44
N LEU A 46 -1.20 17.92 -0.22
CA LEU A 46 -0.08 18.45 0.53
C LEU A 46 0.03 17.74 1.88
N ALA A 47 1.09 16.98 2.05
CA ALA A 47 1.33 16.21 3.27
C ALA A 47 1.53 17.13 4.49
N PRO A 48 1.02 16.75 5.67
CA PRO A 48 1.35 17.44 6.91
C PRO A 48 2.86 17.47 7.14
N SER A 49 3.35 18.59 7.66
CA SER A 49 4.80 18.77 7.87
C SER A 49 5.41 17.66 8.72
N ALA A 50 6.33 16.88 8.18
CA ALA A 50 7.02 15.80 8.87
C ALA A 50 7.91 16.29 10.03
N SER A 51 8.27 17.58 10.05
CA SER A 51 8.98 18.17 11.19
C SER A 51 8.08 18.43 12.39
N LYS A 52 6.76 18.55 12.14
CA LYS A 52 5.76 18.82 13.19
C LYS A 52 4.98 17.56 13.60
N TYR A 53 4.72 16.67 12.66
CA TYR A 53 3.87 15.51 12.88
C TYR A 53 4.63 14.22 12.59
N LYS A 54 4.57 13.27 13.52
CA LYS A 54 5.12 11.93 13.35
C LYS A 54 4.03 11.00 12.89
N TYR A 55 4.16 10.46 11.69
CA TYR A 55 3.20 9.50 11.12
C TYR A 55 3.89 8.59 10.11
N THR A 56 3.32 7.42 9.90
CA THR A 56 3.79 6.41 8.94
C THR A 56 2.83 6.19 7.80
N ILE A 57 1.56 6.59 7.97
CA ILE A 57 0.54 6.60 6.92
C ILE A 57 -0.16 7.96 6.96
N TRP A 58 -0.42 8.53 5.79
CA TRP A 58 -1.22 9.73 5.61
C TRP A 58 -2.41 9.45 4.71
N GLN A 59 -3.63 9.57 5.25
CA GLN A 59 -4.85 9.62 4.47
C GLN A 59 -5.01 11.04 3.93
N CYS A 60 -4.85 11.20 2.62
CA CYS A 60 -4.85 12.51 1.98
C CYS A 60 -6.24 12.97 1.54
N THR A 61 -7.18 12.05 1.37
CA THR A 61 -8.58 12.35 1.06
C THR A 61 -9.47 11.15 1.36
N ALA A 62 -10.71 11.42 1.73
CA ALA A 62 -11.82 10.48 1.72
C ALA A 62 -12.72 10.68 0.49
N GLY A 63 -12.33 11.57 -0.44
CA GLY A 63 -13.02 11.82 -1.69
C GLY A 63 -14.33 12.63 -1.57
N ASP A 64 -14.59 13.24 -0.44
CA ASP A 64 -15.80 14.04 -0.22
C ASP A 64 -15.68 15.43 -0.87
N GLU A 65 -16.44 15.64 -1.94
CA GLU A 65 -16.47 16.91 -2.69
C GLU A 65 -17.09 18.06 -1.88
N VAL A 66 -17.93 17.75 -0.87
CA VAL A 66 -18.61 18.78 -0.07
C VAL A 66 -17.63 19.55 0.82
N SER A 67 -16.56 18.90 1.24
CA SER A 67 -15.53 19.48 2.11
C SER A 67 -14.38 20.12 1.37
N GLY A 68 -14.47 20.30 0.04
CA GLY A 68 -13.36 20.79 -0.79
C GLY A 68 -12.20 19.78 -0.93
N MET A 69 -12.43 18.52 -0.61
CA MET A 69 -11.46 17.45 -0.82
C MET A 69 -11.37 17.05 -2.29
N ILE A 70 -10.24 16.46 -2.64
CA ILE A 70 -10.03 15.93 -3.99
C ILE A 70 -10.97 14.75 -4.22
N SER A 71 -11.78 14.84 -5.28
CA SER A 71 -12.67 13.75 -5.68
C SER A 71 -11.87 12.52 -6.11
N THR A 72 -12.29 11.36 -5.58
CA THR A 72 -11.71 10.07 -5.92
C THR A 72 -12.66 9.18 -6.74
N LYS A 73 -13.77 9.76 -7.20
CA LYS A 73 -14.71 9.08 -8.10
C LYS A 73 -14.03 8.61 -9.38
N LYS A 74 -14.36 7.41 -9.83
CA LYS A 74 -13.80 6.80 -11.05
C LYS A 74 -12.30 6.49 -11.01
N LEU A 75 -11.66 6.65 -9.85
CA LEU A 75 -10.22 6.47 -9.74
C LEU A 75 -9.81 5.01 -9.82
N ILE A 76 -10.62 4.11 -9.27
CA ILE A 76 -10.32 2.68 -9.19
C ILE A 76 -11.29 1.89 -10.06
N SER A 77 -10.75 1.06 -10.95
CA SER A 77 -11.54 0.15 -11.78
C SER A 77 -12.28 -0.86 -10.89
N GLY A 78 -13.55 -1.10 -11.19
CA GLY A 78 -14.40 -2.01 -10.42
C GLY A 78 -15.15 -1.36 -9.25
N VAL A 79 -14.79 -0.14 -8.86
CA VAL A 79 -15.59 0.66 -7.92
C VAL A 79 -16.66 1.42 -8.71
N PRO A 80 -17.93 1.45 -8.25
CA PRO A 80 -18.98 2.25 -8.89
C PRO A 80 -18.52 3.70 -9.08
N LYS A 81 -18.83 4.29 -10.22
CA LYS A 81 -18.31 5.62 -10.62
C LYS A 81 -18.74 6.77 -9.73
N GLU A 82 -19.83 6.57 -9.00
CA GLU A 82 -20.41 7.50 -8.02
C GLU A 82 -19.76 7.40 -6.65
N ASN A 83 -19.04 6.34 -6.39
CA ASN A 83 -18.42 6.13 -5.08
C ASN A 83 -17.03 6.77 -5.01
N ASN A 84 -16.76 7.38 -3.86
CA ASN A 84 -15.42 7.82 -3.49
C ASN A 84 -14.66 6.68 -2.81
N VAL A 85 -13.35 6.79 -2.81
CA VAL A 85 -12.43 5.91 -2.08
C VAL A 85 -11.42 6.72 -1.30
N ASP A 86 -11.01 6.20 -0.17
CA ASP A 86 -9.94 6.79 0.62
C ASP A 86 -8.59 6.60 -0.08
N LEU A 87 -7.79 7.66 -0.15
CA LEU A 87 -6.43 7.58 -0.64
C LEU A 87 -5.44 7.78 0.50
N ASN A 88 -4.42 6.93 0.49
CA ASN A 88 -3.41 6.93 1.51
C ASN A 88 -2.00 6.86 0.91
N PHE A 89 -1.06 7.58 1.52
CA PHE A 89 0.37 7.43 1.30
C PHE A 89 0.98 6.68 2.48
N GLY A 90 1.60 5.53 2.22
CA GLY A 90 2.39 4.79 3.20
C GLY A 90 3.87 5.18 3.07
N TYR A 91 4.49 5.56 4.17
CA TYR A 91 5.92 5.91 4.24
C TYR A 91 6.77 4.76 4.78
N VAL A 92 6.11 3.68 5.21
CA VAL A 92 6.73 2.44 5.67
C VAL A 92 6.18 1.28 4.85
N ASP A 93 7.04 0.37 4.45
CA ASP A 93 6.63 -0.87 3.80
C ASP A 93 6.09 -1.86 4.84
N TYR A 94 4.78 -1.85 5.03
CA TYR A 94 4.12 -2.77 5.97
C TYR A 94 4.12 -4.22 5.49
N THR A 95 4.42 -4.50 4.24
CA THR A 95 4.55 -5.88 3.75
C THR A 95 5.75 -6.59 4.38
N THR A 96 6.76 -5.82 4.78
CA THR A 96 7.95 -6.32 5.46
C THR A 96 7.88 -6.19 6.98
N LYS A 97 7.11 -5.22 7.49
CA LYS A 97 6.99 -4.90 8.91
C LYS A 97 5.94 -5.73 9.64
N VAL A 98 4.84 -6.03 8.94
CA VAL A 98 3.73 -6.81 9.51
C VAL A 98 3.90 -8.27 9.12
N VAL A 99 4.13 -9.13 10.11
CA VAL A 99 4.03 -10.57 9.92
C VAL A 99 2.59 -10.96 10.25
N PRO A 100 1.79 -11.40 9.25
CA PRO A 100 0.43 -11.86 9.50
C PRO A 100 0.51 -13.06 10.46
N ARG A 101 0.03 -12.89 11.67
CA ARG A 101 -0.15 -13.99 12.60
C ARG A 101 -1.58 -14.45 12.50
N TRP A 102 -1.74 -15.66 12.02
CA TRP A 102 -3.03 -16.30 11.95
C TRP A 102 -3.44 -16.75 13.34
N ASN A 103 -4.61 -16.32 13.77
CA ASN A 103 -5.17 -16.83 15.00
C ASN A 103 -5.57 -18.28 14.77
N SER A 104 -5.01 -19.20 15.57
CA SER A 104 -5.34 -20.62 15.57
C SER A 104 -6.70 -20.94 16.21
N GLN A 105 -7.63 -19.98 16.27
CA GLN A 105 -8.98 -20.25 16.75
C GLN A 105 -9.64 -21.29 15.85
N GLU A 106 -10.16 -22.32 16.46
CA GLU A 106 -10.92 -23.36 15.79
C GLU A 106 -12.02 -22.76 14.91
N GLY A 107 -12.05 -23.13 13.63
CA GLY A 107 -13.02 -22.64 12.64
C GLY A 107 -12.60 -21.38 11.87
N TYR A 108 -11.48 -20.74 12.19
CA TYR A 108 -10.95 -19.65 11.38
C TYR A 108 -10.07 -20.20 10.26
N THR A 109 -10.55 -20.10 9.03
CA THR A 109 -9.69 -20.33 7.85
C THR A 109 -9.12 -18.98 7.41
N PRO A 110 -7.83 -18.73 7.64
CA PRO A 110 -7.22 -17.50 7.19
C PRO A 110 -7.36 -17.36 5.67
N ALA A 111 -7.59 -16.17 5.17
CA ALA A 111 -7.43 -15.90 3.75
C ALA A 111 -6.03 -16.39 3.34
N LYS A 112 -5.95 -17.21 2.30
CA LYS A 112 -4.71 -17.92 1.93
C LYS A 112 -3.54 -16.98 1.64
N GLN A 113 -3.83 -15.69 1.38
CA GLN A 113 -2.81 -14.66 1.18
C GLN A 113 -3.38 -13.29 1.56
N PRO A 114 -2.55 -12.36 2.07
CA PRO A 114 -2.91 -10.95 2.21
C PRO A 114 -3.35 -10.38 0.86
N LEU A 115 -4.31 -9.44 0.86
CA LEU A 115 -4.82 -8.81 -0.36
C LEU A 115 -3.70 -8.21 -1.23
N TYR A 116 -2.66 -7.67 -0.61
CA TYR A 116 -1.49 -7.09 -1.29
C TYR A 116 -0.54 -8.13 -1.89
N SER A 117 -0.66 -9.41 -1.52
CA SER A 117 0.08 -10.51 -2.13
C SER A 117 -0.76 -11.30 -3.14
N ASP A 118 -2.01 -10.87 -3.41
CA ASP A 118 -2.82 -11.47 -4.47
C ASP A 118 -2.11 -11.30 -5.81
N PRO A 119 -1.74 -12.41 -6.49
CA PRO A 119 -1.09 -12.34 -7.80
C PRO A 119 -1.88 -11.54 -8.84
N LYS A 120 -3.20 -11.36 -8.65
CA LYS A 120 -4.04 -10.54 -9.52
C LYS A 120 -3.81 -9.04 -9.32
N LEU A 121 -3.32 -8.61 -8.14
CA LEU A 121 -3.00 -7.21 -7.85
C LEU A 121 -1.61 -6.83 -8.33
N HIS A 122 -0.73 -7.82 -8.55
CA HIS A 122 0.62 -7.61 -9.03
C HIS A 122 0.73 -8.00 -10.51
N LYS A 123 1.45 -7.18 -11.24
CA LYS A 123 1.76 -7.48 -12.62
C LYS A 123 2.81 -8.58 -12.67
N ASN A 124 2.40 -9.75 -13.15
CA ASN A 124 3.26 -10.91 -13.31
C ASN A 124 3.15 -11.46 -14.73
N GLY A 125 4.23 -12.09 -15.20
CA GLY A 125 4.27 -12.74 -16.50
C GLY A 125 4.43 -11.78 -17.67
N TRP A 126 4.10 -12.29 -18.86
CA TRP A 126 4.28 -11.60 -20.12
C TRP A 126 3.24 -10.49 -20.33
N THR A 127 3.71 -9.34 -20.80
CA THR A 127 2.85 -8.20 -21.15
C THR A 127 3.37 -7.54 -22.43
N THR A 128 2.47 -7.11 -23.31
CA THR A 128 2.82 -6.33 -24.51
C THR A 128 2.31 -4.90 -24.34
N VAL A 129 3.20 -3.93 -24.47
CA VAL A 129 2.88 -2.49 -24.40
C VAL A 129 3.46 -1.81 -25.64
N LYS A 130 2.62 -1.18 -26.44
CA LYS A 130 3.03 -0.48 -27.68
C LYS A 130 3.90 -1.35 -28.59
N GLY A 131 3.52 -2.62 -28.75
CA GLY A 131 4.23 -3.59 -29.60
C GLY A 131 5.50 -4.19 -29.02
N ARG A 132 5.95 -3.78 -27.85
CA ARG A 132 7.13 -4.33 -27.16
C ARG A 132 6.71 -5.30 -26.08
N LYS A 133 7.38 -6.44 -25.97
CA LYS A 133 7.14 -7.45 -24.93
C LYS A 133 7.99 -7.16 -23.69
N TYR A 134 7.39 -7.39 -22.53
CA TYR A 134 8.00 -7.29 -21.21
C TYR A 134 7.62 -8.51 -20.40
N TYR A 135 8.46 -8.86 -19.43
CA TYR A 135 8.13 -9.85 -18.41
C TYR A 135 8.19 -9.20 -17.03
N TYR A 136 7.21 -9.47 -16.18
CA TYR A 136 7.10 -8.89 -14.86
C TYR A 136 7.13 -9.98 -13.80
N THR A 137 7.75 -9.66 -12.67
CA THR A 137 7.65 -10.42 -11.42
C THR A 137 7.37 -9.43 -10.31
N ASN A 138 6.19 -9.53 -9.69
CA ASN A 138 5.70 -8.62 -8.65
C ASN A 138 5.93 -7.14 -9.01
N ASP A 139 5.33 -6.71 -10.13
CA ASP A 139 5.40 -5.37 -10.72
C ASP A 139 6.78 -4.91 -11.21
N LYS A 140 7.81 -5.69 -10.99
CA LYS A 140 9.16 -5.37 -11.47
C LYS A 140 9.37 -5.95 -12.88
N LYS A 141 9.82 -5.12 -13.79
CA LYS A 141 10.23 -5.57 -15.13
C LYS A 141 11.50 -6.38 -15.06
N ALA A 142 11.52 -7.50 -15.75
CA ALA A 142 12.76 -8.24 -16.00
C ALA A 142 13.76 -7.37 -16.74
N LYS A 143 15.04 -7.51 -16.38
CA LYS A 143 16.19 -6.85 -17.02
C LYS A 143 17.34 -7.83 -17.13
N GLY A 144 18.11 -7.73 -18.21
CA GLY A 144 19.20 -8.65 -18.49
C GLY A 144 18.69 -10.04 -18.89
N TRP A 145 19.48 -11.07 -18.64
CA TRP A 145 19.12 -12.45 -18.96
C TRP A 145 18.25 -13.06 -17.85
N LEU A 146 17.17 -13.71 -18.26
CA LEU A 146 16.27 -14.41 -17.35
C LEU A 146 15.81 -15.73 -18.00
N GLU A 147 15.85 -16.80 -17.22
CA GLU A 147 15.23 -18.07 -17.60
C GLU A 147 13.75 -18.08 -17.23
N ILE A 148 12.90 -18.39 -18.20
CA ILE A 148 11.44 -18.49 -18.03
C ILE A 148 11.01 -19.77 -18.74
N ASP A 149 10.41 -20.70 -18.01
CA ASP A 149 9.91 -21.97 -18.52
C ASP A 149 10.97 -22.76 -19.34
N GLY A 150 12.22 -22.78 -18.84
CA GLY A 150 13.33 -23.49 -19.44
C GLY A 150 13.92 -22.84 -20.70
N LYS A 151 13.57 -21.59 -20.99
CA LYS A 151 14.12 -20.80 -22.11
C LYS A 151 14.76 -19.52 -21.60
N TYR A 152 15.83 -19.11 -22.25
CA TYR A 152 16.52 -17.87 -21.89
C TYR A 152 16.03 -16.70 -22.73
N TYR A 153 15.75 -15.61 -22.05
CA TYR A 153 15.29 -14.35 -22.64
C TYR A 153 16.20 -13.20 -22.22
N CYS A 154 16.52 -12.33 -23.16
CA CYS A 154 17.33 -11.15 -22.88
C CYS A 154 16.45 -9.90 -22.93
N PHE A 155 16.44 -9.15 -21.84
CA PHE A 155 15.66 -7.92 -21.68
C PHE A 155 16.58 -6.70 -21.59
N SER A 156 16.11 -5.58 -22.10
CA SER A 156 16.78 -4.29 -22.00
C SER A 156 17.08 -3.93 -20.54
N SER A 157 18.33 -3.59 -20.25
CA SER A 157 18.73 -3.08 -18.92
C SER A 157 18.15 -1.70 -18.61
N VAL A 158 17.76 -0.94 -19.64
CA VAL A 158 17.22 0.41 -19.51
C VAL A 158 15.74 0.36 -19.18
N ASP A 159 14.91 -0.18 -20.07
CA ASP A 159 13.44 -0.12 -19.97
C ASP A 159 12.76 -1.49 -19.80
N GLY A 160 13.53 -2.60 -19.89
CA GLY A 160 13.05 -3.97 -19.66
C GLY A 160 12.27 -4.58 -20.83
N HIS A 161 12.32 -4.02 -22.04
CA HIS A 161 11.69 -4.69 -23.18
C HIS A 161 12.52 -5.91 -23.64
N LEU A 162 11.84 -6.92 -24.20
CA LEU A 162 12.48 -8.10 -24.74
C LEU A 162 13.32 -7.76 -25.97
N TYR A 163 14.62 -8.08 -25.96
CA TYR A 163 15.48 -7.98 -27.13
C TYR A 163 15.47 -9.26 -27.96
N LYS A 164 15.64 -10.41 -27.29
CA LYS A 164 15.82 -11.70 -27.95
C LYS A 164 15.33 -12.84 -27.07
N ALA A 165 14.79 -13.86 -27.71
CA ALA A 165 14.54 -15.17 -27.11
C ALA A 165 15.46 -16.20 -27.80
N SER A 166 15.99 -17.14 -27.06
CA SER A 166 16.74 -18.28 -27.58
C SER A 166 16.07 -19.59 -27.19
#